data_336f10baa1dc6e6c386bf473b3b6e3b0
#
_entry.id   336f10baa1dc6e6c386bf473b3b6e3b0
#
_cell.length_a   1.000
_cell.length_b   1.000
_cell.length_c   1.000
_cell.angle_alpha   90.00
_cell.angle_beta   90.00
_cell.angle_gamma   90.00
#
_symmetry.space_group_name_H-M   'P 1'
#
loop_
_entity.id
_entity.type
_entity.pdbx_description
1 polymer ?
#
loop_
_entity_poly.entity_id
_entity_poly.type
_entity_poly.pdbx_seq_one_letter_code
_entity_poly.pdbx_strand_id
1 'polypeptide(L)'
;MMLRIARKEFTELLRDGRVRVTSVLLLALLGVALLAGRHRQEEVRRDHAAAQEAMRGFWVNQGAKNPHSAAHYGLWVFKPVPPLGLFDAGVDPYTGVTTYLEAHRQNEFSRRPAMD
;
A
#
# COMPACT_ATOMS: atom_id res chain seq x y z
N MET A 1 -5.22 -46.75 5.12
CA MET A 1 -4.20 -46.98 4.08
C MET A 1 -3.63 -45.69 3.53
N MET A 2 -4.42 -44.72 3.10
CA MET A 2 -3.96 -43.43 2.54
C MET A 2 -3.01 -42.61 3.46
N LEU A 3 -3.29 -42.52 4.75
CA LEU A 3 -2.44 -41.81 5.72
C LEU A 3 -1.03 -42.38 5.84
N ARG A 4 -0.86 -43.69 5.71
CA ARG A 4 0.48 -44.30 5.73
C ARG A 4 1.29 -44.00 4.49
N ILE A 5 0.63 -43.97 3.33
CA ILE A 5 1.24 -43.61 2.06
C ILE A 5 1.67 -42.11 2.10
N ALA A 6 0.75 -41.22 2.47
CA ALA A 6 1.03 -39.80 2.59
C ALA A 6 2.20 -39.51 3.55
N ARG A 7 2.25 -40.20 4.70
CA ARG A 7 3.37 -40.06 5.66
C ARG A 7 4.71 -40.54 5.09
N LYS A 8 4.68 -41.65 4.34
CA LYS A 8 5.88 -42.18 3.67
C LYS A 8 6.38 -41.15 2.63
N GLU A 9 5.54 -40.74 1.72
CA GLU A 9 5.88 -39.77 0.67
C GLU A 9 6.40 -38.44 1.26
N PHE A 10 5.75 -37.92 2.29
CA PHE A 10 6.21 -36.71 2.98
C PHE A 10 7.60 -36.89 3.61
N THR A 11 7.86 -38.07 4.19
CA THR A 11 9.18 -38.36 4.77
C THR A 11 10.24 -38.48 3.69
N GLU A 12 9.92 -39.05 2.54
CA GLU A 12 10.83 -39.16 1.40
C GLU A 12 11.14 -37.79 0.81
N LEU A 13 10.11 -36.92 0.63
CA LEU A 13 10.30 -35.53 0.21
C LEU A 13 11.24 -34.76 1.15
N LEU A 14 11.05 -34.89 2.46
CA LEU A 14 11.93 -34.23 3.44
C LEU A 14 13.35 -34.79 3.46
N ARG A 15 13.57 -36.00 3.00
CA ARG A 15 14.90 -36.64 2.87
C ARG A 15 15.62 -36.27 1.58
N ASP A 16 14.88 -35.86 0.56
CA ASP A 16 15.49 -35.43 -0.70
C ASP A 16 16.23 -34.11 -0.51
N GLY A 17 17.55 -34.15 -0.74
CA GLY A 17 18.41 -32.98 -0.62
C GLY A 17 18.02 -31.83 -1.56
N ARG A 18 17.51 -32.14 -2.75
CA ARG A 18 17.05 -31.14 -3.73
C ARG A 18 15.83 -30.40 -3.20
N VAL A 19 14.84 -31.15 -2.69
CA VAL A 19 13.62 -30.56 -2.12
C VAL A 19 13.96 -29.68 -0.92
N ARG A 20 14.85 -30.12 -0.04
CA ARG A 20 15.29 -29.31 1.11
C ARG A 20 15.94 -27.99 0.67
N VAL A 21 16.90 -28.05 -0.24
CA VAL A 21 17.60 -26.84 -0.73
C VAL A 21 16.61 -25.90 -1.40
N THR A 22 15.75 -26.41 -2.28
CA THR A 22 14.74 -25.57 -2.96
C THR A 22 13.76 -24.94 -1.99
N SER A 23 13.30 -25.71 -0.98
CA SER A 23 12.39 -25.19 0.06
C SER A 23 13.03 -24.09 0.89
N VAL A 24 14.30 -24.28 1.29
CA VAL A 24 15.03 -23.23 2.04
C VAL A 24 15.19 -21.97 1.20
N LEU A 25 15.55 -22.10 -0.07
CA LEU A 25 15.66 -20.94 -0.97
C LEU A 25 14.34 -20.23 -1.15
N LEU A 26 13.24 -20.96 -1.37
CA LEU A 26 11.91 -20.39 -1.49
C LEU A 26 11.47 -19.66 -0.22
N LEU A 27 11.69 -20.27 0.94
CA LEU A 27 11.35 -19.64 2.22
C LEU A 27 12.21 -18.40 2.49
N ALA A 28 13.47 -18.42 2.12
CA ALA A 28 14.36 -17.27 2.22
C ALA A 28 13.87 -16.11 1.31
N LEU A 29 13.57 -16.42 0.04
CA LEU A 29 13.02 -15.43 -0.89
C LEU A 29 11.70 -14.86 -0.42
N LEU A 30 10.79 -15.70 0.09
CA LEU A 30 9.53 -15.25 0.66
C LEU A 30 9.75 -14.34 1.87
N GLY A 31 10.68 -14.70 2.76
CA GLY A 31 11.06 -13.86 3.90
C GLY A 31 11.56 -12.49 3.47
N VAL A 32 12.47 -12.45 2.49
CA VAL A 32 12.98 -11.18 1.93
C VAL A 32 11.85 -10.36 1.30
N ALA A 33 10.97 -11.00 0.53
CA ALA A 33 9.83 -10.33 -0.10
C ALA A 33 8.87 -9.73 0.94
N LEU A 34 8.57 -10.46 2.02
CA LEU A 34 7.73 -9.98 3.11
C LEU A 34 8.36 -8.79 3.86
N LEU A 35 9.66 -8.85 4.14
CA LEU A 35 10.39 -7.75 4.79
C LEU A 35 10.40 -6.50 3.91
N ALA A 36 10.70 -6.64 2.63
CA ALA A 36 10.66 -5.55 1.67
C ALA A 36 9.26 -4.95 1.51
N GLY A 37 8.24 -5.81 1.42
CA GLY A 37 6.83 -5.39 1.36
C GLY A 37 6.39 -4.62 2.61
N ARG A 38 6.81 -5.09 3.79
CA ARG A 38 6.54 -4.40 5.07
C ARG A 38 7.20 -3.02 5.11
N HIS A 39 8.47 -2.92 4.74
CA HIS A 39 9.20 -1.66 4.70
C HIS A 39 8.49 -0.66 3.77
N ARG A 40 8.18 -1.09 2.54
CA ARG A 40 7.44 -0.27 1.58
C ARG A 40 6.08 0.19 2.12
N GLN A 41 5.32 -0.70 2.76
CA GLN A 41 4.01 -0.35 3.30
C GLN A 41 4.12 0.65 4.46
N GLU A 42 5.15 0.55 5.30
CA GLU A 42 5.40 1.51 6.37
C GLU A 42 5.76 2.89 5.81
N GLU A 43 6.55 2.97 4.74
CA GLU A 43 6.84 4.22 4.02
C GLU A 43 5.55 4.84 3.47
N VAL A 44 4.76 4.07 2.72
CA VAL A 44 3.48 4.55 2.16
C VAL A 44 2.54 5.06 3.26
N ARG A 45 2.48 4.38 4.41
CA ARG A 45 1.66 4.83 5.55
C ARG A 45 2.15 6.14 6.15
N ARG A 46 3.47 6.32 6.27
CA ARG A 46 4.06 7.56 6.78
C ARG A 46 3.79 8.72 5.85
N ASP A 47 4.03 8.53 4.56
CA ASP A 47 3.80 9.55 3.53
C ASP A 47 2.31 9.93 3.47
N HIS A 48 1.43 8.94 3.53
CA HIS A 48 -0.01 9.17 3.56
C HIS A 48 -0.43 9.97 4.80
N ALA A 49 0.07 9.62 5.98
CA ALA A 49 -0.24 10.33 7.22
C ALA A 49 0.31 11.76 7.20
N ALA A 50 1.53 11.97 6.72
CA ALA A 50 2.14 13.29 6.61
C ALA A 50 1.37 14.17 5.61
N ALA A 51 0.98 13.63 4.47
CA ALA A 51 0.20 14.34 3.47
C ALA A 51 -1.20 14.71 3.98
N GLN A 52 -1.87 13.81 4.71
CA GLN A 52 -3.17 14.12 5.34
C GLN A 52 -3.05 15.22 6.38
N GLU A 53 -2.01 15.18 7.22
CA GLU A 53 -1.81 16.21 8.26
C GLU A 53 -1.48 17.57 7.63
N ALA A 54 -0.62 17.61 6.62
CA ALA A 54 -0.32 18.83 5.87
C ALA A 54 -1.59 19.44 5.26
N MET A 55 -2.44 18.59 4.65
CA MET A 55 -3.68 19.05 4.04
C MET A 55 -4.71 19.51 5.08
N ARG A 56 -4.78 18.83 6.22
CA ARG A 56 -5.59 19.27 7.35
C ARG A 56 -5.13 20.64 7.88
N GLY A 57 -3.82 20.81 8.06
CA GLY A 57 -3.24 22.09 8.46
C GLY A 57 -3.57 23.21 7.47
N PHE A 58 -3.42 22.94 6.18
CA PHE A 58 -3.78 23.86 5.11
C PHE A 58 -5.27 24.25 5.18
N TRP A 59 -6.18 23.29 5.37
CA TRP A 59 -7.62 23.55 5.47
C TRP A 59 -7.97 24.36 6.70
N VAL A 60 -7.45 24.01 7.86
CA VAL A 60 -7.77 24.68 9.14
C VAL A 60 -7.22 26.11 9.20
N ASN A 61 -6.06 26.35 8.59
CA ASN A 61 -5.34 27.64 8.66
C ASN A 61 -5.78 28.66 7.57
N GLN A 62 -6.85 28.41 6.85
CA GLN A 62 -7.33 29.31 5.80
C GLN A 62 -7.81 30.69 6.32
N GLY A 63 -8.07 30.81 7.62
CA GLY A 63 -8.68 31.99 8.21
C GLY A 63 -10.18 32.10 7.93
N ALA A 64 -10.76 33.23 8.31
CA ALA A 64 -12.18 33.50 8.07
C ALA A 64 -12.45 33.80 6.59
N LYS A 65 -13.27 32.98 5.96
CA LYS A 65 -13.67 33.13 4.55
C LYS A 65 -15.15 32.90 4.39
N ASN A 66 -15.74 33.47 3.33
CA ASN A 66 -17.10 33.12 2.97
C ASN A 66 -17.13 31.68 2.39
N PRO A 67 -18.27 30.97 2.48
CA PRO A 67 -18.39 29.59 2.03
C PRO A 67 -18.01 29.37 0.56
N HIS A 68 -18.32 30.31 -0.31
CA HIS A 68 -18.01 30.25 -1.73
C HIS A 68 -16.48 30.26 -1.96
N SER A 69 -15.78 31.20 -1.34
CA SER A 69 -14.31 31.29 -1.43
C SER A 69 -13.63 30.04 -0.82
N ALA A 70 -14.19 29.47 0.25
CA ALA A 70 -13.69 28.24 0.84
C ALA A 70 -13.84 27.05 -0.12
N ALA A 71 -14.94 26.95 -0.86
CA ALA A 71 -15.17 25.89 -1.84
C ALA A 71 -14.17 25.91 -3.01
N HIS A 72 -13.65 27.08 -3.38
CA HIS A 72 -12.64 27.23 -4.43
C HIS A 72 -11.19 26.99 -3.96
N TYR A 73 -11.00 26.74 -2.67
CA TYR A 73 -9.65 26.60 -2.13
C TYR A 73 -8.99 25.27 -2.47
N GLY A 74 -9.77 24.32 -2.93
CA GLY A 74 -9.35 22.98 -3.29
C GLY A 74 -8.85 22.14 -2.11
N LEU A 75 -8.97 20.85 -2.24
CA LEU A 75 -8.56 19.89 -1.20
C LEU A 75 -8.05 18.61 -1.85
N TRP A 76 -6.91 18.13 -1.40
CA TRP A 76 -6.45 16.80 -1.75
C TRP A 76 -7.10 15.75 -0.85
N VAL A 77 -7.73 14.77 -1.45
CA VAL A 77 -8.29 13.61 -0.79
C VAL A 77 -7.44 12.39 -1.10
N PHE A 78 -7.18 11.59 -0.09
CA PHE A 78 -6.27 10.45 -0.17
C PHE A 78 -7.06 9.14 -0.06
N LYS A 79 -6.78 8.21 -0.95
CA LYS A 79 -7.29 6.85 -0.89
C LYS A 79 -6.73 6.15 0.34
N PRO A 80 -7.52 5.40 1.11
CA PRO A 80 -7.01 4.63 2.24
C PRO A 80 -5.90 3.66 1.82
N VAL A 81 -4.87 3.53 2.64
CA VAL A 81 -3.80 2.55 2.40
C VAL A 81 -4.38 1.13 2.49
N PRO A 82 -4.25 0.30 1.45
CA PRO A 82 -4.85 -1.02 1.44
C PRO A 82 -4.22 -1.91 2.52
N PRO A 83 -5.02 -2.69 3.28
CA PRO A 83 -4.52 -3.52 4.37
C PRO A 83 -3.56 -4.62 3.89
N LEU A 84 -3.74 -5.11 2.66
CA LEU A 84 -2.90 -6.13 2.03
C LEU A 84 -1.74 -5.55 1.20
N GLY A 85 -1.49 -4.25 1.27
CA GLY A 85 -0.39 -3.58 0.56
C GLY A 85 1.01 -4.12 0.92
N LEU A 86 1.11 -4.86 2.02
CA LEU A 86 2.30 -5.64 2.39
C LEU A 86 2.67 -6.68 1.31
N PHE A 87 1.66 -7.36 0.76
CA PHE A 87 1.82 -8.43 -0.22
C PHE A 87 1.79 -7.88 -1.63
N ASP A 88 0.81 -7.01 -1.91
CA ASP A 88 0.58 -6.44 -3.22
C ASP A 88 0.01 -5.02 -3.10
N ALA A 89 0.59 -4.09 -3.84
CA ALA A 89 0.11 -2.72 -3.96
C ALA A 89 -1.19 -2.61 -4.79
N GLY A 90 -1.61 -3.70 -5.42
CA GLY A 90 -2.77 -3.74 -6.28
C GLY A 90 -2.64 -2.81 -7.48
N VAL A 91 -3.71 -2.10 -7.78
CA VAL A 91 -3.78 -1.17 -8.93
C VAL A 91 -3.34 0.26 -8.61
N ASP A 92 -3.03 0.57 -7.36
CA ASP A 92 -2.68 1.93 -6.91
C ASP A 92 -1.53 2.57 -7.71
N PRO A 93 -0.46 1.84 -8.10
CA PRO A 93 0.60 2.41 -8.95
C PRO A 93 0.13 2.87 -10.32
N TYR A 94 -1.01 2.39 -10.77
CA TYR A 94 -1.59 2.69 -12.09
C TYR A 94 -2.72 3.69 -12.02
N THR A 95 -3.62 3.55 -11.04
CA THR A 95 -4.81 4.39 -10.88
C THR A 95 -4.57 5.66 -10.08
N GLY A 96 -3.45 5.72 -9.35
CA GLY A 96 -3.18 6.80 -8.40
C GLY A 96 -3.88 6.63 -7.05
N VAL A 97 -3.44 7.41 -6.08
CA VAL A 97 -3.87 7.32 -4.67
C VAL A 97 -4.45 8.62 -4.13
N THR A 98 -4.45 9.68 -4.92
CA THR A 98 -4.95 11.00 -4.52
C THR A 98 -5.83 11.60 -5.59
N THR A 99 -6.79 12.42 -5.18
CA THR A 99 -7.58 13.26 -6.09
C THR A 99 -7.72 14.66 -5.53
N TYR A 100 -7.67 15.65 -6.41
CA TYR A 100 -7.86 17.04 -6.04
C TYR A 100 -9.34 17.40 -6.21
N LEU A 101 -9.95 17.87 -5.15
CA LEU A 101 -11.34 18.34 -5.14
C LEU A 101 -11.36 19.86 -5.18
N GLU A 102 -11.98 20.42 -6.20
CA GLU A 102 -12.22 21.85 -6.35
C GLU A 102 -13.58 22.06 -7.00
N ALA A 103 -14.26 23.14 -6.63
CA ALA A 103 -15.49 23.53 -7.30
C ALA A 103 -15.24 23.80 -8.79
N HIS A 104 -16.12 23.28 -9.65
CA HIS A 104 -16.07 23.45 -11.12
C HIS A 104 -14.90 22.75 -11.84
N ARG A 105 -14.14 21.91 -11.18
CA ARG A 105 -13.09 21.09 -11.79
C ARG A 105 -13.47 19.63 -11.90
N GLN A 106 -13.11 19.01 -13.01
CA GLN A 106 -13.15 17.55 -13.13
C GLN A 106 -11.98 16.97 -12.34
N ASN A 107 -12.28 15.99 -11.47
CA ASN A 107 -11.30 15.39 -10.58
C ASN A 107 -10.71 14.14 -11.21
N GLU A 108 -9.38 14.06 -11.22
CA GLU A 108 -8.62 12.89 -11.67
C GLU A 108 -7.73 12.38 -10.54
N PHE A 109 -7.54 11.06 -10.49
CA PHE A 109 -6.59 10.46 -9.55
C PHE A 109 -5.15 10.77 -9.96
N SER A 110 -4.35 11.18 -8.99
CA SER A 110 -2.92 11.42 -9.14
C SER A 110 -2.09 10.40 -8.37
N ARG A 111 -0.91 10.07 -8.89
CA ARG A 111 0.03 9.15 -8.25
C ARG A 111 0.71 9.76 -7.02
N ARG A 112 0.89 11.06 -7.01
CA ARG A 112 1.48 11.81 -5.89
C ARG A 112 0.67 13.08 -5.67
N PRO A 113 0.47 13.53 -4.41
CA PRO A 113 0.03 14.89 -4.19
C PRO A 113 1.11 15.81 -4.77
N ALA A 114 0.72 16.74 -5.65
CA ALA A 114 1.59 17.83 -6.00
C ALA A 114 1.75 18.71 -4.75
N MET A 115 2.82 18.51 -4.04
CA MET A 115 3.28 19.39 -2.97
C MET A 115 4.37 20.27 -3.61
N ASP A 116 3.94 21.31 -4.33
CA ASP A 116 4.77 22.43 -4.75
C ASP A 116 4.63 23.57 -3.73
#